data_c15bbebff28715bc1245f6beedbb0fb6
#
_entry.id   c15bbebff28715bc1245f6beedbb0fb6
#
_cell.length_a   1.000
_cell.length_b   1.000
_cell.length_c   1.000
_cell.angle_alpha   90.00
_cell.angle_beta   90.00
_cell.angle_gamma   90.00
#
_symmetry.space_group_name_H-M   'P 1'
#
loop_
_entity.id
_entity.type
_entity.pdbx_description
1 polymer ?
#
loop_
_entity_poly.entity_id
_entity_poly.type
_entity_poly.pdbx_seq_one_letter_code
_entity_poly.pdbx_strand_id
1 'polypeptide(L)'
;RRRHIGYWLYENPLGAGVPRRGGAAYILTNVLFTLALSAASALWTKSVLTGVLALLPVSEAVKGLLDRALLRAVPPRHLPRLSLKDGVPPEGKTVCVLSVLLTGEKAANGALRRLEEFRAASRGCGENLLFGLLCDLPESGETLSHADRALLDHTAAKTDALNVRCGGGFYLFTRDRLYSRDSGKFAPWERKRGAVLELCRLLAGENTTLRVRAGDAEKLRSTRYI
;
A
#
# COMPACT_ATOMS: atom_id res chain seq x y z
N ARG A 1 -17.33 6.57 -6.35
CA ARG A 1 -16.91 5.26 -6.89
C ARG A 1 -16.13 5.37 -8.20
N ARG A 2 -16.47 6.29 -9.13
CA ARG A 2 -15.81 6.46 -10.44
C ARG A 2 -14.38 7.06 -10.39
N ARG A 3 -13.91 7.49 -9.21
CA ARG A 3 -12.56 8.11 -9.04
C ARG A 3 -11.48 7.11 -8.60
N HIS A 4 -11.82 5.85 -8.35
CA HIS A 4 -10.83 4.86 -7.96
C HIS A 4 -10.07 4.36 -9.19
N ILE A 5 -8.74 4.30 -9.10
CA ILE A 5 -7.88 3.88 -10.20
C ILE A 5 -8.25 2.49 -10.75
N GLY A 6 -8.69 1.56 -9.89
CA GLY A 6 -9.15 0.23 -10.32
C GLY A 6 -10.39 0.29 -11.20
N TYR A 7 -11.30 1.27 -10.98
CA TYR A 7 -12.46 1.47 -11.85
C TYR A 7 -12.04 1.99 -13.24
N TRP A 8 -11.09 2.93 -13.26
CA TRP A 8 -10.53 3.46 -14.51
C TRP A 8 -9.80 2.38 -15.32
N LEU A 9 -9.01 1.53 -14.65
CA LEU A 9 -8.34 0.39 -15.28
C LEU A 9 -9.32 -0.66 -15.80
N TYR A 10 -10.46 -0.83 -15.14
CA TYR A 10 -11.53 -1.72 -15.59
C TYR A 10 -12.24 -1.19 -16.85
N GLU A 11 -12.50 0.14 -16.92
CA GLU A 11 -13.13 0.77 -18.08
C GLU A 11 -12.15 0.95 -19.27
N ASN A 12 -10.88 1.19 -18.96
CA ASN A 12 -9.82 1.40 -19.95
C ASN A 12 -8.72 0.35 -19.79
N PRO A 13 -8.98 -0.90 -20.16
CA PRO A 13 -7.97 -1.94 -20.06
C PRO A 13 -6.79 -1.61 -20.98
N LEU A 14 -5.59 -1.56 -20.40
CA LEU A 14 -4.34 -1.32 -21.12
C LEU A 14 -4.18 -2.30 -22.29
N GLY A 15 -4.66 -1.91 -23.48
CA GLY A 15 -4.36 -2.55 -24.75
C GLY A 15 -5.07 -3.85 -25.09
N ALA A 16 -6.05 -4.34 -24.30
CA ALA A 16 -6.87 -5.46 -24.74
C ALA A 16 -8.15 -5.58 -23.92
N GLY A 17 -9.27 -5.38 -24.57
CA GLY A 17 -10.57 -5.65 -23.97
C GLY A 17 -10.59 -7.05 -23.37
N VAL A 18 -10.90 -7.16 -22.09
CA VAL A 18 -11.22 -8.45 -21.47
C VAL A 18 -12.46 -8.97 -22.20
N PRO A 19 -12.41 -10.12 -22.86
CA PRO A 19 -13.60 -10.64 -23.55
C PRO A 19 -14.67 -10.91 -22.48
N ARG A 20 -15.67 -10.06 -22.44
CA ARG A 20 -16.83 -10.17 -21.51
C ARG A 20 -17.63 -11.44 -21.72
N ARG A 21 -17.37 -12.18 -22.82
CA ARG A 21 -18.15 -13.36 -23.22
C ARG A 21 -17.79 -14.67 -22.50
N GLY A 22 -16.63 -14.77 -21.88
CA GLY A 22 -16.18 -16.01 -21.20
C GLY A 22 -16.84 -16.28 -19.85
N GLY A 23 -17.28 -15.23 -19.14
CA GLY A 23 -17.83 -15.39 -17.79
C GLY A 23 -19.13 -16.17 -17.72
N ALA A 24 -20.04 -15.95 -18.67
CA ALA A 24 -21.32 -16.68 -18.73
C ALA A 24 -21.08 -18.18 -19.01
N ALA A 25 -20.19 -18.50 -19.96
CA ALA A 25 -19.84 -19.89 -20.27
C ALA A 25 -19.23 -20.61 -19.06
N TYR A 26 -18.33 -19.96 -18.33
CA TYR A 26 -17.76 -20.50 -17.10
C TYR A 26 -18.81 -20.81 -16.03
N ILE A 27 -19.71 -19.85 -15.78
CA ILE A 27 -20.81 -20.01 -14.79
C ILE A 27 -21.73 -21.15 -15.21
N LEU A 28 -22.16 -21.19 -16.47
CA LEU A 28 -23.04 -22.24 -16.99
C LEU A 28 -22.37 -23.62 -16.88
N THR A 29 -21.11 -23.73 -17.24
CA THR A 29 -20.35 -24.99 -17.11
C THR A 29 -20.28 -25.43 -15.65
N ASN A 30 -19.96 -24.53 -14.74
CA ASN A 30 -19.91 -24.83 -13.30
C ASN A 30 -21.28 -25.34 -12.80
N VAL A 31 -22.37 -24.62 -13.11
CA VAL A 31 -23.73 -25.00 -12.69
C VAL A 31 -24.15 -26.35 -13.27
N LEU A 32 -23.93 -26.57 -14.57
CA LEU A 32 -24.34 -27.82 -15.21
C LEU A 32 -23.58 -29.04 -14.62
N PHE A 33 -22.27 -28.97 -14.45
CA PHE A 33 -21.50 -30.05 -13.85
C PHE A 33 -21.87 -30.27 -12.38
N THR A 34 -22.09 -29.20 -11.61
CA THR A 34 -22.53 -29.30 -10.22
C THR A 34 -23.87 -30.01 -10.11
N LEU A 35 -24.85 -29.62 -10.92
CA LEU A 35 -26.18 -30.23 -10.92
C LEU A 35 -26.12 -31.70 -11.38
N ALA A 36 -25.36 -32.01 -12.44
CA ALA A 36 -25.22 -33.38 -12.95
C ALA A 36 -24.61 -34.31 -11.91
N LEU A 37 -23.51 -33.89 -11.25
CA LEU A 37 -22.84 -34.71 -10.25
C LEU A 37 -23.68 -34.84 -8.96
N SER A 38 -24.37 -33.80 -8.55
CA SER A 38 -25.29 -33.85 -7.39
C SER A 38 -26.50 -34.74 -7.66
N ALA A 39 -27.06 -34.70 -8.88
CA ALA A 39 -28.11 -35.61 -9.29
C ALA A 39 -27.63 -37.07 -9.36
N ALA A 40 -26.42 -37.30 -9.88
CA ALA A 40 -25.82 -38.65 -9.89
C ALA A 40 -25.64 -39.18 -8.46
N SER A 41 -25.24 -38.35 -7.50
CA SER A 41 -25.12 -38.76 -6.08
C SER A 41 -26.48 -39.12 -5.47
N ALA A 42 -27.54 -38.35 -5.79
CA ALA A 42 -28.91 -38.65 -5.36
C ALA A 42 -29.42 -39.95 -5.89
N LEU A 43 -29.17 -40.23 -7.17
CA LEU A 43 -29.56 -41.52 -7.83
C LEU A 43 -28.82 -42.70 -7.24
N TRP A 44 -27.49 -42.55 -7.02
CA TRP A 44 -26.66 -43.60 -6.44
C TRP A 44 -27.10 -43.99 -5.03
N THR A 45 -27.38 -43.00 -4.20
CA THR A 45 -27.82 -43.22 -2.82
C THR A 45 -29.34 -43.41 -2.67
N LYS A 46 -30.09 -43.32 -3.75
CA LYS A 46 -31.55 -43.33 -3.75
C LYS A 46 -32.17 -42.30 -2.75
N SER A 47 -31.47 -41.20 -2.53
CA SER A 47 -31.88 -40.18 -1.55
C SER A 47 -31.73 -38.75 -2.12
N VAL A 48 -32.82 -38.03 -2.22
CA VAL A 48 -32.81 -36.65 -2.66
C VAL A 48 -32.04 -35.75 -1.70
N LEU A 49 -32.07 -36.06 -0.39
CA LEU A 49 -31.37 -35.32 0.61
C LEU A 49 -29.84 -35.35 0.38
N THR A 50 -29.30 -36.50 -0.05
CA THR A 50 -27.87 -36.62 -0.36
C THR A 50 -27.51 -35.74 -1.55
N GLY A 51 -28.35 -35.68 -2.58
CA GLY A 51 -28.12 -34.81 -3.73
C GLY A 51 -28.09 -33.33 -3.35
N VAL A 52 -29.01 -32.91 -2.48
CA VAL A 52 -29.08 -31.53 -1.99
C VAL A 52 -27.84 -31.18 -1.14
N LEU A 53 -27.46 -32.05 -0.22
CA LEU A 53 -26.26 -31.86 0.61
C LEU A 53 -24.96 -31.86 -0.19
N ALA A 54 -24.93 -32.61 -1.31
CA ALA A 54 -23.78 -32.67 -2.20
C ALA A 54 -23.56 -31.38 -3.02
N LEU A 55 -24.58 -30.52 -3.19
CA LEU A 55 -24.47 -29.30 -4.00
C LEU A 55 -23.28 -28.42 -3.59
N LEU A 56 -23.10 -28.17 -2.30
CA LEU A 56 -22.01 -27.31 -1.82
C LEU A 56 -20.61 -27.91 -2.08
N PRO A 57 -20.30 -29.11 -1.58
CA PRO A 57 -18.96 -29.68 -1.79
C PRO A 57 -18.68 -29.97 -3.27
N VAL A 58 -19.67 -30.39 -4.05
CA VAL A 58 -19.51 -30.65 -5.49
C VAL A 58 -19.25 -29.34 -6.24
N SER A 59 -19.95 -28.26 -5.91
CA SER A 59 -19.75 -26.97 -6.56
C SER A 59 -18.32 -26.44 -6.36
N GLU A 60 -17.77 -26.58 -5.16
CA GLU A 60 -16.39 -26.17 -4.88
C GLU A 60 -15.36 -27.08 -5.61
N ALA A 61 -15.63 -28.40 -5.66
CA ALA A 61 -14.76 -29.32 -6.39
C ALA A 61 -14.75 -29.05 -7.90
N VAL A 62 -15.94 -28.85 -8.50
CA VAL A 62 -16.09 -28.52 -9.93
C VAL A 62 -15.42 -27.18 -10.23
N LYS A 63 -15.65 -26.15 -9.40
CA LYS A 63 -15.01 -24.85 -9.53
C LYS A 63 -13.48 -24.96 -9.49
N GLY A 64 -12.94 -25.70 -8.52
CA GLY A 64 -11.50 -25.90 -8.39
C GLY A 64 -10.86 -26.60 -9.62
N LEU A 65 -11.56 -27.57 -10.19
CA LEU A 65 -11.13 -28.24 -11.42
C LEU A 65 -11.19 -27.32 -12.64
N LEU A 66 -12.27 -26.54 -12.79
CA LEU A 66 -12.44 -25.57 -13.87
C LEU A 66 -11.38 -24.45 -13.78
N ASP A 67 -11.14 -23.92 -12.60
CA ASP A 67 -10.11 -22.89 -12.38
C ASP A 67 -8.72 -23.42 -12.75
N ARG A 68 -8.40 -24.65 -12.35
CA ARG A 68 -7.14 -25.30 -12.69
C ARG A 68 -6.97 -25.54 -14.20
N ALA A 69 -8.05 -25.94 -14.87
CA ALA A 69 -8.05 -26.14 -16.32
C ALA A 69 -7.89 -24.80 -17.06
N LEU A 70 -8.60 -23.76 -16.63
CA LEU A 70 -8.52 -22.42 -17.20
C LEU A 70 -7.13 -21.80 -17.01
N LEU A 71 -6.54 -21.91 -15.82
CA LEU A 71 -5.19 -21.39 -15.56
C LEU A 71 -4.11 -22.06 -16.42
N ARG A 72 -4.34 -23.30 -16.85
CA ARG A 72 -3.45 -23.97 -17.79
C ARG A 72 -3.70 -23.60 -19.25
N ALA A 73 -4.98 -23.42 -19.60
CA ALA A 73 -5.39 -23.13 -20.98
C ALA A 73 -5.21 -21.65 -21.36
N VAL A 74 -5.34 -20.75 -20.39
CA VAL A 74 -5.24 -19.30 -20.60
C VAL A 74 -4.00 -18.78 -19.88
N PRO A 75 -2.89 -18.61 -20.59
CA PRO A 75 -1.68 -18.06 -19.97
C PRO A 75 -1.92 -16.62 -19.48
N PRO A 76 -1.36 -16.25 -18.32
CA PRO A 76 -1.49 -14.90 -17.80
C PRO A 76 -0.86 -13.89 -18.77
N ARG A 77 -1.55 -12.79 -19.02
CA ARG A 77 -0.98 -11.68 -19.78
C ARG A 77 -0.01 -10.91 -18.89
N HIS A 78 1.21 -10.74 -19.38
CA HIS A 78 2.16 -9.87 -18.74
C HIS A 78 1.72 -8.43 -18.93
N LEU A 79 1.44 -7.73 -17.83
CA LEU A 79 1.21 -6.30 -17.87
C LEU A 79 2.55 -5.59 -18.18
N PRO A 80 2.53 -4.55 -19.02
CA PRO A 80 3.69 -3.69 -19.18
C PRO A 80 4.14 -3.17 -17.82
N ARG A 81 5.41 -3.33 -17.53
CA ARG A 81 6.00 -2.79 -16.29
C ARG A 81 7.21 -1.92 -16.66
N LEU A 82 7.40 -0.85 -15.90
CA LEU A 82 8.61 -0.06 -16.00
C LEU A 82 9.80 -0.92 -15.53
N SER A 83 10.82 -1.01 -16.36
CA SER A 83 12.08 -1.67 -15.97
C SER A 83 13.03 -0.61 -15.44
N LEU A 84 13.40 -0.73 -14.18
CA LEU A 84 14.33 0.17 -13.49
C LEU A 84 15.73 -0.46 -13.38
N LYS A 85 16.19 -1.15 -14.43
CA LYS A 85 17.51 -1.81 -14.44
C LYS A 85 18.67 -0.84 -14.19
N ASP A 86 18.53 0.38 -14.70
CA ASP A 86 19.52 1.45 -14.58
C ASP A 86 19.18 2.44 -13.43
N GLY A 87 18.30 2.04 -12.54
CA GLY A 87 17.78 2.85 -11.44
C GLY A 87 16.59 3.73 -11.83
N VAL A 88 16.12 4.51 -10.86
CA VAL A 88 15.03 5.49 -11.06
C VAL A 88 15.61 6.71 -11.78
N PRO A 89 15.09 7.09 -12.97
CA PRO A 89 15.58 8.27 -13.68
C PRO A 89 15.19 9.56 -12.92
N PRO A 90 15.86 10.71 -13.19
CA PRO A 90 15.56 11.97 -12.51
C PRO A 90 14.09 12.42 -12.60
N GLU A 91 13.45 12.17 -13.75
CA GLU A 91 12.03 12.48 -14.00
C GLU A 91 11.09 11.60 -13.16
N GLY A 92 11.58 10.45 -12.71
CA GLY A 92 10.88 9.49 -11.86
C GLY A 92 11.24 9.60 -10.39
N LYS A 93 11.93 10.66 -9.95
CA LYS A 93 12.38 10.80 -8.57
C LYS A 93 11.23 10.65 -7.59
N THR A 94 11.37 9.68 -6.69
CA THR A 94 10.32 9.20 -5.82
C THR A 94 10.76 9.23 -4.37
N VAL A 95 9.87 9.61 -3.46
CA VAL A 95 10.08 9.42 -2.02
C VAL A 95 9.12 8.34 -1.49
N CYS A 96 9.67 7.22 -1.04
CA CYS A 96 8.92 6.19 -0.33
C CYS A 96 8.75 6.59 1.13
N VAL A 97 7.53 6.76 1.60
CA VAL A 97 7.25 7.17 2.98
C VAL A 97 6.61 6.06 3.80
N LEU A 98 7.08 5.91 5.02
CA LEU A 98 6.48 5.08 6.05
C LEU A 98 5.76 5.98 7.07
N SER A 99 4.42 5.96 7.08
CA SER A 99 3.64 6.70 8.06
C SER A 99 3.64 5.97 9.40
N VAL A 100 4.07 6.65 10.46
CA VAL A 100 4.28 6.09 11.79
C VAL A 100 3.70 6.99 12.87
N LEU A 101 3.01 6.39 13.85
CA LEU A 101 2.67 7.06 15.10
C LEU A 101 3.83 6.85 16.08
N LEU A 102 4.52 7.94 16.45
CA LEU A 102 5.64 7.90 17.39
C LEU A 102 5.13 7.83 18.82
N THR A 103 5.00 6.62 19.35
CA THR A 103 4.59 6.37 20.73
C THR A 103 5.76 6.28 21.70
N GLY A 104 6.99 6.31 21.22
CA GLY A 104 8.23 6.25 22.00
C GLY A 104 9.43 5.81 21.17
N GLU A 105 10.59 5.76 21.78
CA GLU A 105 11.87 5.43 21.12
C GLU A 105 11.87 4.04 20.46
N LYS A 106 11.22 3.05 21.08
CA LYS A 106 11.10 1.70 20.50
C LYS A 106 10.38 1.72 19.16
N ALA A 107 9.29 2.50 19.06
CA ALA A 107 8.56 2.67 17.81
C ALA A 107 9.41 3.40 16.75
N ALA A 108 10.13 4.46 17.14
CA ALA A 108 11.05 5.20 16.28
C ALA A 108 12.16 4.30 15.73
N ASN A 109 12.85 3.57 16.60
CA ASN A 109 13.94 2.67 16.22
C ASN A 109 13.45 1.54 15.30
N GLY A 110 12.25 0.97 15.59
CA GLY A 110 11.63 -0.05 14.73
C GLY A 110 11.27 0.48 13.34
N ALA A 111 10.79 1.71 13.26
CA ALA A 111 10.45 2.36 11.99
C ALA A 111 11.71 2.68 11.16
N LEU A 112 12.77 3.20 11.79
CA LEU A 112 14.05 3.47 11.12
C LEU A 112 14.68 2.18 10.57
N ARG A 113 14.63 1.09 11.34
CA ARG A 113 15.12 -0.21 10.85
C ARG A 113 14.38 -0.68 9.61
N ARG A 114 13.03 -0.57 9.58
CA ARG A 114 12.24 -0.91 8.40
C ARG A 114 12.60 -0.04 7.20
N LEU A 115 12.85 1.24 7.42
CA LEU A 115 13.26 2.15 6.36
C LEU A 115 14.62 1.76 5.77
N GLU A 116 15.55 1.34 6.61
CA GLU A 116 16.85 0.79 6.21
C GLU A 116 16.70 -0.53 5.42
N GLU A 117 15.80 -1.42 5.86
CA GLU A 117 15.46 -2.66 5.15
C GLU A 117 14.89 -2.37 3.75
N PHE A 118 14.00 -1.37 3.62
CA PHE A 118 13.47 -0.95 2.31
C PHE A 118 14.56 -0.40 1.39
N ARG A 119 15.46 0.42 1.93
CA ARG A 119 16.61 0.91 1.16
C ARG A 119 17.51 -0.24 0.71
N ALA A 120 17.78 -1.20 1.58
CA ALA A 120 18.60 -2.37 1.26
C ALA A 120 17.96 -3.26 0.18
N ALA A 121 16.65 -3.45 0.22
CA ALA A 121 15.89 -4.18 -0.80
C ALA A 121 15.86 -3.46 -2.16
N SER A 122 16.05 -2.14 -2.16
CA SER A 122 15.96 -1.27 -3.35
C SER A 122 17.32 -0.78 -3.86
N ARG A 123 18.42 -1.48 -3.56
CA ARG A 123 19.79 -1.05 -3.91
C ARG A 123 20.00 -0.74 -5.40
N GLY A 124 19.29 -1.43 -6.29
CA GLY A 124 19.37 -1.20 -7.73
C GLY A 124 18.63 0.03 -8.24
N CYS A 125 17.86 0.73 -7.39
CA CYS A 125 17.01 1.86 -7.83
C CYS A 125 17.75 3.22 -7.90
N GLY A 126 19.02 3.27 -7.46
CA GLY A 126 19.85 4.49 -7.54
C GLY A 126 19.47 5.56 -6.51
N GLU A 127 19.99 6.79 -6.75
CA GLU A 127 19.85 7.92 -5.80
C GLU A 127 18.51 8.66 -5.91
N ASN A 128 17.74 8.43 -6.97
CA ASN A 128 16.45 9.08 -7.18
C ASN A 128 15.30 8.39 -6.42
N LEU A 129 15.59 7.34 -5.66
CA LEU A 129 14.65 6.74 -4.71
C LEU A 129 15.03 7.13 -3.29
N LEU A 130 14.21 8.00 -2.70
CA LEU A 130 14.37 8.53 -1.35
C LEU A 130 13.47 7.78 -0.38
N PHE A 131 13.81 7.81 0.91
CA PHE A 131 13.08 7.10 1.97
C PHE A 131 12.78 8.05 3.13
N GLY A 132 11.53 8.08 3.59
CA GLY A 132 11.13 9.00 4.64
C GLY A 132 10.24 8.37 5.70
N LEU A 133 10.43 8.80 6.96
CA LEU A 133 9.46 8.59 8.02
C LEU A 133 8.51 9.78 8.06
N LEU A 134 7.22 9.51 7.89
CA LEU A 134 6.15 10.48 8.03
C LEU A 134 5.52 10.29 9.41
N CYS A 135 5.97 11.10 10.38
CA CYS A 135 5.73 10.88 11.79
C CYS A 135 4.62 11.76 12.35
N ASP A 136 3.64 11.12 12.96
CA ASP A 136 2.64 11.75 13.82
C ASP A 136 2.94 11.46 15.28
N LEU A 137 2.63 12.43 16.15
CA LEU A 137 2.63 12.24 17.59
C LEU A 137 1.22 11.86 18.07
N PRO A 138 1.08 11.04 19.15
CA PRO A 138 -0.22 10.73 19.76
C PRO A 138 -0.98 11.99 20.19
N GLU A 139 -2.28 11.88 20.39
CA GLU A 139 -3.10 12.93 20.97
C GLU A 139 -2.57 13.34 22.35
N SER A 140 -2.60 14.64 22.63
CA SER A 140 -2.11 15.21 23.89
C SER A 140 -2.94 16.43 24.32
N GLY A 141 -2.86 16.80 25.60
CA GLY A 141 -3.35 18.09 26.10
C GLY A 141 -2.53 19.29 25.63
N GLU A 142 -1.36 19.06 25.05
CA GLU A 142 -0.42 20.10 24.59
C GLU A 142 -0.08 19.92 23.12
N THR A 143 0.26 20.99 22.45
CA THR A 143 0.73 20.95 21.05
C THR A 143 2.03 20.16 20.93
N LEU A 144 2.97 20.38 21.88
CA LEU A 144 4.28 19.74 21.87
C LEU A 144 4.88 19.75 23.29
N SER A 145 4.89 18.59 23.93
CA SER A 145 5.46 18.41 25.26
C SER A 145 7.00 18.35 25.22
N HIS A 146 7.64 18.44 26.39
CA HIS A 146 9.09 18.24 26.51
C HIS A 146 9.50 16.82 26.10
N ALA A 147 8.71 15.81 26.46
CA ALA A 147 8.95 14.41 26.07
C ALA A 147 8.82 14.21 24.53
N ASP A 148 7.86 14.89 23.89
CA ASP A 148 7.72 14.86 22.43
C ASP A 148 8.96 15.44 21.74
N ARG A 149 9.47 16.58 22.24
CA ARG A 149 10.69 17.22 21.69
C ARG A 149 11.87 16.26 21.80
N ALA A 150 12.11 15.69 22.97
CA ALA A 150 13.21 14.74 23.20
C ALA A 150 13.08 13.51 22.24
N LEU A 151 11.87 12.98 22.06
CA LEU A 151 11.63 11.87 21.14
C LEU A 151 11.89 12.24 19.66
N LEU A 152 11.45 13.43 19.25
CA LEU A 152 11.67 13.94 17.89
C LEU A 152 13.16 14.20 17.63
N ASP A 153 13.86 14.78 18.60
CA ASP A 153 15.31 15.05 18.48
C ASP A 153 16.13 13.75 18.47
N HIS A 154 15.76 12.77 19.31
CA HIS A 154 16.33 11.42 19.24
C HIS A 154 16.13 10.79 17.85
N THR A 155 14.91 10.86 17.31
CA THR A 155 14.58 10.28 16.01
C THR A 155 15.32 10.98 14.87
N ALA A 156 15.47 12.32 14.94
CA ALA A 156 16.23 13.10 13.98
C ALA A 156 17.72 12.72 14.01
N ALA A 157 18.34 12.68 15.18
CA ALA A 157 19.74 12.28 15.33
C ALA A 157 20.00 10.86 14.78
N LYS A 158 19.09 9.91 15.00
CA LYS A 158 19.18 8.57 14.43
C LYS A 158 19.03 8.55 12.92
N THR A 159 18.15 9.40 12.36
CA THR A 159 17.98 9.54 10.91
C THR A 159 19.23 10.14 10.27
N ASP A 160 19.85 11.13 10.90
CA ASP A 160 21.08 11.72 10.42
C ASP A 160 22.26 10.73 10.50
N ALA A 161 22.36 9.96 11.58
CA ALA A 161 23.33 8.87 11.68
C ALA A 161 23.15 7.82 10.58
N LEU A 162 21.88 7.51 10.20
CA LEU A 162 21.57 6.63 9.09
C LEU A 162 22.00 7.25 7.74
N ASN A 163 21.78 8.54 7.54
CA ASN A 163 22.25 9.27 6.36
C ASN A 163 23.77 9.23 6.23
N VAL A 164 24.50 9.47 7.30
CA VAL A 164 25.98 9.37 7.31
C VAL A 164 26.44 7.96 6.91
N ARG A 165 25.83 6.92 7.48
CA ARG A 165 26.22 5.52 7.23
C ARG A 165 25.88 5.05 5.81
N CYS A 166 24.75 5.53 5.23
CA CYS A 166 24.21 5.04 3.96
C CYS A 166 24.43 6.00 2.77
N GLY A 167 25.10 7.12 2.95
CA GLY A 167 25.33 8.11 1.89
C GLY A 167 24.14 9.01 1.60
N GLY A 168 23.20 9.17 2.56
CA GLY A 168 22.05 10.04 2.43
C GLY A 168 20.77 9.34 1.91
N GLY A 169 19.74 10.15 1.64
CA GLY A 169 18.48 9.70 1.06
C GLY A 169 17.40 9.34 2.08
N PHE A 170 17.66 9.51 3.39
CA PHE A 170 16.68 9.31 4.44
C PHE A 170 16.15 10.63 4.98
N TYR A 171 14.85 10.68 5.25
CA TYR A 171 14.14 11.88 5.70
C TYR A 171 13.29 11.59 6.91
N LEU A 172 13.22 12.59 7.80
CA LEU A 172 12.27 12.62 8.90
C LEU A 172 11.30 13.79 8.68
N PHE A 173 10.04 13.48 8.48
CA PHE A 173 8.95 14.44 8.39
C PHE A 173 8.13 14.40 9.67
N THR A 174 7.83 15.56 10.22
CA THR A 174 6.97 15.71 11.39
C THR A 174 5.99 16.84 11.15
N ARG A 175 4.78 16.71 11.67
CA ARG A 175 3.77 17.76 11.58
C ARG A 175 3.26 18.17 12.95
N ASP A 176 2.71 19.38 13.03
CA ASP A 176 2.15 19.89 14.25
C ASP A 176 0.80 19.24 14.56
N ARG A 177 0.49 19.10 15.85
CA ARG A 177 -0.86 18.77 16.31
C ARG A 177 -1.74 20.01 16.22
N LEU A 178 -2.97 19.82 15.78
CA LEU A 178 -4.01 20.87 15.76
C LEU A 178 -5.05 20.57 16.82
N TYR A 179 -5.65 21.63 17.39
CA TYR A 179 -6.70 21.46 18.39
C TYR A 179 -7.97 20.87 17.73
N SER A 180 -8.43 19.75 18.24
CA SER A 180 -9.69 19.13 17.84
C SER A 180 -10.78 19.50 18.84
N ARG A 181 -11.83 20.17 18.36
CA ARG A 181 -12.99 20.54 19.20
C ARG A 181 -13.76 19.31 19.68
N ASP A 182 -13.78 18.24 18.87
CA ASP A 182 -14.54 17.03 19.16
C ASP A 182 -13.92 16.22 20.32
N SER A 183 -12.58 16.15 20.38
CA SER A 183 -11.87 15.43 21.44
C SER A 183 -11.38 16.33 22.59
N GLY A 184 -11.40 17.65 22.42
CA GLY A 184 -10.84 18.60 23.37
C GLY A 184 -9.32 18.50 23.52
N LYS A 185 -8.62 17.89 22.57
CA LYS A 185 -7.18 17.63 22.60
C LYS A 185 -6.49 18.09 21.32
N PHE A 186 -5.18 18.17 21.39
CA PHE A 186 -4.34 18.41 20.23
C PHE A 186 -4.02 17.07 19.55
N ALA A 187 -4.31 16.94 18.27
CA ALA A 187 -4.12 15.74 17.46
C ALA A 187 -3.63 16.07 16.05
N PRO A 188 -2.93 15.14 15.37
CA PRO A 188 -2.63 15.30 13.96
C PRO A 188 -3.91 15.20 13.11
N TRP A 189 -4.14 16.19 12.26
CA TRP A 189 -5.33 16.26 11.40
C TRP A 189 -5.41 15.07 10.44
N GLU A 190 -6.56 14.39 10.42
CA GLU A 190 -6.87 13.24 9.53
C GLU A 190 -5.77 12.16 9.43
N ARG A 191 -4.95 12.00 10.43
CA ARG A 191 -3.95 10.94 10.51
C ARG A 191 -3.20 10.70 9.17
N LYS A 192 -3.22 9.48 8.62
CA LYS A 192 -2.48 9.11 7.41
C LYS A 192 -2.85 9.94 6.19
N ARG A 193 -4.15 10.20 5.97
CA ARG A 193 -4.60 11.00 4.83
C ARG A 193 -4.08 12.43 4.92
N GLY A 194 -4.24 13.04 6.08
CA GLY A 194 -3.74 14.40 6.33
C GLY A 194 -2.23 14.47 6.18
N ALA A 195 -1.49 13.48 6.71
CA ALA A 195 -0.04 13.42 6.60
C ALA A 195 0.44 13.35 5.13
N VAL A 196 -0.19 12.53 4.30
CA VAL A 196 0.15 12.44 2.87
C VAL A 196 -0.21 13.73 2.14
N LEU A 197 -1.36 14.34 2.42
CA LEU A 197 -1.75 15.62 1.82
C LEU A 197 -0.78 16.73 2.18
N GLU A 198 -0.34 16.81 3.43
CA GLU A 198 0.66 17.80 3.86
C GLU A 198 2.03 17.56 3.21
N LEU A 199 2.40 16.30 3.00
CA LEU A 199 3.63 15.97 2.25
C LEU A 199 3.51 16.41 0.78
N CYS A 200 2.35 16.19 0.13
CA CYS A 200 2.12 16.71 -1.22
C CYS A 200 2.25 18.22 -1.28
N ARG A 201 1.67 18.95 -0.31
CA ARG A 201 1.80 20.40 -0.21
C ARG A 201 3.24 20.85 -0.01
N LEU A 202 3.98 20.19 0.88
CA LEU A 202 5.40 20.46 1.09
C LEU A 202 6.20 20.34 -0.21
N LEU A 203 5.98 19.25 -0.96
CA LEU A 203 6.65 19.00 -2.24
C LEU A 203 6.23 19.98 -3.34
N ALA A 204 4.99 20.48 -3.28
CA ALA A 204 4.49 21.53 -4.16
C ALA A 204 4.96 22.96 -3.78
N GLY A 205 5.65 23.12 -2.64
CA GLY A 205 6.07 24.42 -2.12
C GLY A 205 4.93 25.22 -1.49
N GLU A 206 3.84 24.58 -1.13
CA GLU A 206 2.68 25.20 -0.48
C GLU A 206 2.85 25.27 1.04
N ASN A 207 2.04 26.10 1.69
CA ASN A 207 2.01 26.19 3.14
C ASN A 207 1.49 24.89 3.78
N THR A 208 2.25 24.37 4.74
CA THR A 208 1.94 23.14 5.47
C THR A 208 2.50 23.20 6.89
N THR A 209 1.92 22.42 7.80
CA THR A 209 2.49 22.22 9.15
C THR A 209 3.61 21.17 9.14
N LEU A 210 3.75 20.44 8.04
CA LEU A 210 4.79 19.42 7.90
C LEU A 210 6.18 20.07 7.78
N ARG A 211 7.13 19.53 8.54
CA ARG A 211 8.53 20.01 8.57
C ARG A 211 9.48 18.88 8.28
N VAL A 212 10.54 19.18 7.52
CA VAL A 212 11.69 18.26 7.36
C VAL A 212 12.61 18.46 8.56
N ARG A 213 12.70 17.46 9.44
CA ARG A 213 13.56 17.52 10.63
C ARG A 213 14.95 16.91 10.39
N ALA A 214 15.06 15.96 9.46
CA ALA A 214 16.32 15.38 9.05
C ALA A 214 16.28 15.06 7.56
N GLY A 215 17.43 15.03 6.91
CA GLY A 215 17.59 14.83 5.48
C GLY A 215 17.80 16.13 4.70
N ASP A 216 18.27 16.01 3.46
CA ASP A 216 18.60 17.13 2.57
C ASP A 216 17.34 17.69 1.89
N ALA A 217 16.84 18.82 2.38
CA ALA A 217 15.63 19.47 1.88
C ALA A 217 15.76 19.92 0.41
N GLU A 218 16.95 20.29 -0.06
CA GLU A 218 17.17 20.71 -1.46
C GLU A 218 17.00 19.52 -2.41
N LYS A 219 17.55 18.35 -2.05
CA LYS A 219 17.35 17.13 -2.82
C LYS A 219 15.90 16.69 -2.87
N LEU A 220 15.09 17.05 -1.86
CA LEU A 220 13.67 16.70 -1.82
C LEU A 220 12.83 17.49 -2.83
N ARG A 221 13.17 18.74 -3.14
CA ARG A 221 12.38 19.65 -4.00
C ARG A 221 12.12 19.10 -5.41
N SER A 222 13.02 18.30 -5.94
CA SER A 222 12.87 17.68 -7.27
C SER A 222 12.09 16.37 -7.28
N THR A 223 11.50 15.98 -6.14
CA THR A 223 10.67 14.77 -6.04
C THR A 223 9.37 14.94 -6.84
N ARG A 224 9.04 13.94 -7.65
CA ARG A 224 7.84 13.93 -8.51
C ARG A 224 6.75 12.99 -8.00
N TYR A 225 7.14 11.93 -7.29
CA TYR A 225 6.23 10.87 -6.86
C TYR A 225 6.41 10.55 -5.36
N ILE A 226 5.31 10.10 -4.75
CA ILE A 226 5.25 9.62 -3.36
C ILE A 226 4.79 8.18 -3.36
#